data_5f24d5f38f614b6e1e6ef1623e8dac8b
#
_entry.id   5f24d5f38f614b6e1e6ef1623e8dac8b
#
_cell.length_a   1.000
_cell.length_b   1.000
_cell.length_c   1.000
_cell.angle_alpha   90.00
_cell.angle_beta   90.00
_cell.angle_gamma   90.00
#
_symmetry.space_group_name_H-M   'P 1'
#
loop_
_entity.id
_entity.type
_entity.pdbx_description
1 polymer ?
#
loop_
_entity_poly.entity_id
_entity_poly.type
_entity_poly.pdbx_seq_one_letter_code
_entity_poly.pdbx_strand_id
1 'polypeptide(L)'
;MGKNHFIIYKMDIKDLDEVISIEASASPTPWSKIMFAEEMGNRLAHCFVMKMEDGSKQPVIGFICFRDMPEESELLNIGVHPDYRQLGIGKKLMQFYIDFGHQRGIRTFYLEVNSSNTSAIHLYQSLSYQPMGMRKNFYQGKFDALLMTKKV
;
A
#
# COMPACT_ATOMS: atom_id res chain seq x y z
N MET A 1 20.94 -14.87 -17.03
CA MET A 1 20.49 -14.06 -15.92
C MET A 1 19.50 -13.03 -16.35
N GLY A 2 18.23 -13.26 -16.15
CA GLY A 2 17.19 -12.31 -16.49
C GLY A 2 17.11 -11.18 -15.47
N LYS A 3 16.79 -9.98 -15.94
CA LYS A 3 16.37 -8.93 -15.05
C LYS A 3 15.00 -9.29 -14.50
N ASN A 4 14.79 -9.12 -13.19
CA ASN A 4 13.48 -9.26 -12.61
C ASN A 4 12.60 -8.12 -13.13
N HIS A 5 11.51 -8.46 -13.80
CA HIS A 5 10.54 -7.50 -14.28
C HIS A 5 9.38 -7.47 -13.31
N PHE A 6 9.19 -6.31 -12.69
CA PHE A 6 8.06 -6.05 -11.80
C PHE A 6 7.04 -5.22 -12.54
N ILE A 7 5.84 -5.72 -12.67
CA ILE A 7 4.76 -5.03 -13.39
C ILE A 7 3.58 -4.83 -12.46
N ILE A 8 3.01 -3.64 -12.52
CA ILE A 8 1.84 -3.27 -11.71
C ILE A 8 0.59 -3.42 -12.58
N TYR A 9 -0.39 -4.15 -12.03
CA TYR A 9 -1.68 -4.39 -12.67
C TYR A 9 -2.80 -3.94 -11.75
N LYS A 10 -3.93 -3.59 -12.32
CA LYS A 10 -5.16 -3.42 -11.53
C LYS A 10 -5.46 -4.76 -10.84
N MET A 11 -5.79 -4.70 -9.54
CA MET A 11 -6.13 -5.89 -8.77
C MET A 11 -7.39 -6.54 -9.32
N ASP A 12 -7.35 -7.86 -9.50
CA ASP A 12 -8.44 -8.68 -9.98
C ASP A 12 -8.87 -9.65 -8.87
N ILE A 13 -10.09 -10.12 -8.92
CA ILE A 13 -10.60 -11.09 -7.94
C ILE A 13 -9.73 -12.34 -7.87
N LYS A 14 -9.17 -12.79 -9.00
CA LYS A 14 -8.25 -13.93 -9.03
C LYS A 14 -6.96 -13.72 -8.25
N ASP A 15 -6.60 -12.46 -7.95
CA ASP A 15 -5.39 -12.13 -7.20
C ASP A 15 -5.60 -12.21 -5.69
N LEU A 16 -6.86 -12.28 -5.22
CA LEU A 16 -7.18 -12.07 -3.81
C LEU A 16 -6.59 -13.12 -2.87
N ASP A 17 -6.48 -14.38 -3.29
CA ASP A 17 -5.90 -15.40 -2.41
C ASP A 17 -4.44 -15.09 -2.10
N GLU A 18 -3.67 -14.66 -3.10
CA GLU A 18 -2.28 -14.25 -2.89
C GLU A 18 -2.20 -12.94 -2.08
N VAL A 19 -3.06 -11.97 -2.36
CA VAL A 19 -3.10 -10.70 -1.63
C VAL A 19 -3.40 -10.94 -0.15
N ILE A 20 -4.37 -11.79 0.16
CA ILE A 20 -4.74 -12.12 1.55
C ILE A 20 -3.57 -12.78 2.28
N SER A 21 -2.85 -13.65 1.61
CA SER A 21 -1.67 -14.29 2.18
C SER A 21 -0.59 -13.27 2.55
N ILE A 22 -0.35 -12.30 1.67
CA ILE A 22 0.59 -11.21 1.93
C ILE A 22 0.11 -10.36 3.11
N GLU A 23 -1.16 -10.00 3.11
CA GLU A 23 -1.76 -9.17 4.17
C GLU A 23 -1.65 -9.86 5.54
N ALA A 24 -1.94 -11.15 5.61
CA ALA A 24 -1.85 -11.92 6.85
C ALA A 24 -0.42 -11.98 7.40
N SER A 25 0.57 -11.97 6.52
CA SER A 25 1.98 -11.99 6.92
C SER A 25 2.49 -10.64 7.38
N ALA A 26 1.80 -9.56 7.03
CA ALA A 26 2.29 -8.19 7.24
C ALA A 26 1.54 -7.43 8.32
N SER A 27 0.32 -7.83 8.65
CA SER A 27 -0.55 -7.07 9.55
C SER A 27 -1.03 -7.90 10.72
N PRO A 28 -1.01 -7.37 11.97
CA PRO A 28 -1.61 -8.04 13.11
C PRO A 28 -3.14 -8.00 13.08
N THR A 29 -3.73 -7.12 12.28
CA THR A 29 -5.18 -6.99 12.08
C THR A 29 -5.48 -7.01 10.59
N PRO A 30 -5.29 -8.18 9.92
CA PRO A 30 -5.38 -8.22 8.47
C PRO A 30 -6.79 -8.01 7.95
N TRP A 31 -6.89 -7.37 6.78
CA TRP A 31 -8.14 -7.33 6.04
C TRP A 31 -8.52 -8.73 5.58
N SER A 32 -9.81 -9.00 5.61
CA SER A 32 -10.39 -10.24 5.06
C SER A 32 -10.56 -10.14 3.54
N LYS A 33 -10.86 -11.27 2.93
CA LYS A 33 -11.17 -11.33 1.50
C LYS A 33 -12.37 -10.44 1.16
N ILE A 34 -13.40 -10.43 2.02
CA ILE A 34 -14.58 -9.59 1.84
C ILE A 34 -14.21 -8.11 1.87
N MET A 35 -13.33 -7.72 2.79
CA MET A 35 -12.90 -6.32 2.88
C MET A 35 -12.17 -5.86 1.60
N PHE A 36 -11.29 -6.69 1.05
CA PHE A 36 -10.64 -6.37 -0.22
C PHE A 36 -11.66 -6.29 -1.36
N ALA A 37 -12.58 -7.25 -1.43
CA ALA A 37 -13.60 -7.26 -2.49
C ALA A 37 -14.50 -6.03 -2.42
N GLU A 38 -14.92 -5.63 -1.22
CA GLU A 38 -15.71 -4.42 -1.02
C GLU A 38 -14.96 -3.17 -1.45
N GLU A 39 -13.67 -3.09 -1.09
CA GLU A 39 -12.86 -1.94 -1.48
C GLU A 39 -12.69 -1.85 -2.99
N MET A 40 -12.49 -3.00 -3.66
CA MET A 40 -12.39 -3.04 -5.12
C MET A 40 -13.67 -2.56 -5.81
N GLY A 41 -14.83 -2.70 -5.15
CA GLY A 41 -16.10 -2.21 -5.66
C GLY A 41 -16.41 -0.75 -5.32
N ASN A 42 -15.57 -0.09 -4.53
CA ASN A 42 -15.77 1.29 -4.15
C ASN A 42 -15.33 2.22 -5.28
N ARG A 43 -16.22 3.15 -5.69
CA ARG A 43 -15.96 4.07 -6.80
C ARG A 43 -14.73 4.96 -6.59
N LEU A 44 -14.42 5.28 -5.35
CA LEU A 44 -13.31 6.17 -5.02
C LEU A 44 -12.00 5.41 -4.85
N ALA A 45 -12.06 4.09 -4.80
CA ALA A 45 -10.90 3.25 -4.50
C ALA A 45 -10.15 2.81 -5.75
N HIS A 46 -8.86 2.65 -5.57
CA HIS A 46 -7.96 2.06 -6.56
C HIS A 46 -7.13 0.99 -5.86
N CYS A 47 -7.17 -0.21 -6.39
CA CYS A 47 -6.43 -1.35 -5.86
C CYS A 47 -5.55 -1.92 -6.96
N PHE A 48 -4.26 -2.08 -6.67
CA PHE A 48 -3.27 -2.59 -7.62
C PHE A 48 -2.44 -3.70 -7.00
N VAL A 49 -1.95 -4.57 -7.84
CA VAL A 49 -0.98 -5.61 -7.46
C VAL A 49 0.30 -5.42 -8.26
N MET A 50 1.42 -5.76 -7.64
CA MET A 50 2.68 -5.88 -8.36
C MET A 50 2.99 -7.36 -8.52
N LYS A 51 3.29 -7.76 -9.74
CA LYS A 51 3.64 -9.13 -10.07
C LYS A 51 5.06 -9.19 -10.61
N MET A 52 5.73 -10.29 -10.30
CA MET A 52 7.03 -10.56 -10.90
C MET A 52 6.80 -11.42 -12.14
N GLU A 53 7.36 -10.99 -13.26
CA GLU A 53 7.34 -11.79 -14.46
C GLU A 53 8.49 -12.81 -14.38
N ASP A 54 8.14 -14.09 -14.25
CA ASP A 54 9.08 -15.18 -14.11
C ASP A 54 8.61 -16.34 -15.01
N GLY A 55 8.95 -16.25 -16.29
CA GLY A 55 8.55 -17.26 -17.26
C GLY A 55 7.02 -17.30 -17.40
N SER A 56 6.43 -18.47 -17.15
CA SER A 56 4.98 -18.66 -17.22
C SER A 56 4.24 -18.26 -15.94
N LYS A 57 4.99 -18.03 -14.86
CA LYS A 57 4.39 -17.67 -13.56
C LYS A 57 4.49 -16.17 -13.34
N GLN A 58 3.43 -15.63 -12.76
CA GLN A 58 3.36 -14.20 -12.40
C GLN A 58 2.87 -14.07 -10.96
N PRO A 59 3.71 -14.43 -9.97
CA PRO A 59 3.30 -14.34 -8.58
C PRO A 59 3.07 -12.90 -8.16
N VAL A 60 2.06 -12.68 -7.32
CA VAL A 60 1.82 -11.39 -6.67
C VAL A 60 2.89 -11.21 -5.60
N ILE A 61 3.67 -10.14 -5.70
CA ILE A 61 4.73 -9.83 -4.74
C ILE A 61 4.42 -8.63 -3.87
N GLY A 62 3.38 -7.88 -4.19
CA GLY A 62 2.93 -6.75 -3.39
C GLY A 62 1.60 -6.22 -3.88
N PHE A 63 0.98 -5.36 -3.06
CA PHE A 63 -0.28 -4.73 -3.40
C PHE A 63 -0.38 -3.36 -2.73
N ILE A 64 -1.30 -2.52 -3.26
CA ILE A 64 -1.58 -1.21 -2.67
C ILE A 64 -3.05 -0.87 -2.92
N CYS A 65 -3.71 -0.31 -1.90
CA CYS A 65 -5.08 0.15 -1.98
C CYS A 65 -5.15 1.59 -1.46
N PHE A 66 -5.82 2.44 -2.19
CA PHE A 66 -5.98 3.85 -1.81
C PHE A 66 -7.31 4.40 -2.32
N ARG A 67 -7.74 5.51 -1.75
CA ARG A 67 -8.96 6.24 -2.18
C ARG A 67 -8.60 7.65 -2.57
N ASP A 68 -9.23 8.12 -3.65
CA ASP A 68 -9.10 9.49 -4.12
C ASP A 68 -10.36 10.29 -3.82
N MET A 69 -10.14 11.49 -3.27
CA MET A 69 -11.13 12.56 -3.18
C MET A 69 -10.64 13.69 -4.10
N PRO A 70 -11.44 14.71 -4.39
CA PRO A 70 -10.92 15.84 -5.18
C PRO A 70 -9.67 16.42 -4.50
N GLU A 71 -8.55 16.43 -5.23
CA GLU A 71 -7.26 16.94 -4.82
C GLU A 71 -6.58 16.23 -3.64
N GLU A 72 -7.22 15.21 -3.03
CA GLU A 72 -6.68 14.49 -1.89
C GLU A 72 -6.75 13.00 -2.11
N SER A 73 -5.81 12.26 -1.55
CA SER A 73 -5.82 10.81 -1.58
C SER A 73 -5.36 10.25 -0.24
N GLU A 74 -5.92 9.10 0.12
CA GLU A 74 -5.56 8.40 1.35
C GLU A 74 -5.08 6.99 1.03
N LEU A 75 -3.91 6.65 1.52
CA LEU A 75 -3.42 5.28 1.47
C LEU A 75 -4.18 4.46 2.52
N LEU A 76 -4.80 3.36 2.08
CA LEU A 76 -5.56 2.49 2.98
C LEU A 76 -4.77 1.26 3.40
N ASN A 77 -4.02 0.66 2.47
CA ASN A 77 -3.30 -0.57 2.76
C ASN A 77 -2.18 -0.77 1.73
N ILE A 78 -1.08 -1.33 2.19
CA ILE A 78 0.06 -1.68 1.34
C ILE A 78 0.74 -2.90 1.96
N GLY A 79 1.12 -3.85 1.14
CA GLY A 79 1.83 -5.04 1.62
C GLY A 79 2.82 -5.56 0.61
N VAL A 80 3.88 -6.18 1.12
CA VAL A 80 4.94 -6.79 0.31
C VAL A 80 5.12 -8.23 0.77
N HIS A 81 5.18 -9.15 -0.19
CA HIS A 81 5.40 -10.57 0.08
C HIS A 81 6.69 -10.74 0.90
N PRO A 82 6.67 -11.60 1.95
CA PRO A 82 7.85 -11.76 2.83
C PRO A 82 9.14 -12.07 2.11
N ASP A 83 9.08 -12.87 1.04
CA ASP A 83 10.27 -13.31 0.29
C ASP A 83 10.84 -12.20 -0.60
N TYR A 84 10.11 -11.10 -0.75
CA TYR A 84 10.51 -10.00 -1.64
C TYR A 84 10.73 -8.69 -0.89
N ARG A 85 10.81 -8.74 0.44
CA ARG A 85 11.09 -7.56 1.26
C ARG A 85 12.55 -7.14 1.10
N GLN A 86 12.83 -5.86 1.41
CA GLN A 86 14.16 -5.25 1.30
C GLN A 86 14.70 -5.18 -0.14
N LEU A 87 13.81 -5.31 -1.13
CA LEU A 87 14.13 -5.15 -2.55
C LEU A 87 13.58 -3.84 -3.11
N GLY A 88 13.08 -2.96 -2.25
CA GLY A 88 12.50 -1.69 -2.68
C GLY A 88 11.10 -1.79 -3.26
N ILE A 89 10.39 -2.91 -3.06
CA ILE A 89 9.04 -3.10 -3.61
C ILE A 89 8.05 -2.11 -3.01
N GLY A 90 8.09 -1.91 -1.69
CA GLY A 90 7.22 -0.94 -1.01
C GLY A 90 7.43 0.46 -1.55
N LYS A 91 8.67 0.85 -1.78
CA LYS A 91 9.00 2.16 -2.36
C LYS A 91 8.48 2.29 -3.77
N LYS A 92 8.61 1.24 -4.59
CA LYS A 92 8.09 1.23 -5.96
C LYS A 92 6.57 1.37 -5.98
N LEU A 93 5.87 0.67 -5.10
CA LEU A 93 4.42 0.78 -4.97
C LEU A 93 4.00 2.18 -4.55
N MET A 94 4.67 2.75 -3.57
CA MET A 94 4.39 4.12 -3.12
C MET A 94 4.68 5.15 -4.20
N GLN A 95 5.78 5.00 -4.93
CA GLN A 95 6.12 5.91 -6.02
C GLN A 95 5.07 5.83 -7.13
N PHE A 96 4.64 4.61 -7.47
CA PHE A 96 3.54 4.43 -8.43
C PHE A 96 2.27 5.17 -7.95
N TYR A 97 1.92 5.00 -6.68
CA TYR A 97 0.75 5.63 -6.09
C TYR A 97 0.82 7.16 -6.19
N ILE A 98 1.95 7.73 -5.80
CA ILE A 98 2.14 9.18 -5.84
C ILE A 98 2.07 9.71 -7.27
N ASP A 99 2.74 9.05 -8.20
CA ASP A 99 2.72 9.45 -9.61
C ASP A 99 1.34 9.31 -10.23
N PHE A 100 0.64 8.22 -9.93
CA PHE A 100 -0.73 7.99 -10.39
C PHE A 100 -1.67 9.08 -9.90
N GLY A 101 -1.57 9.45 -8.62
CA GLY A 101 -2.39 10.51 -8.05
C GLY A 101 -2.04 11.86 -8.61
N HIS A 102 -0.76 12.17 -8.71
CA HIS A 102 -0.30 13.45 -9.26
C HIS A 102 -0.84 13.69 -10.67
N GLN A 103 -0.80 12.69 -11.53
CA GLN A 103 -1.35 12.76 -12.89
C GLN A 103 -2.86 13.00 -12.91
N ARG A 104 -3.55 12.69 -11.83
CA ARG A 104 -5.00 12.84 -11.69
C ARG A 104 -5.39 14.09 -10.90
N GLY A 105 -4.44 14.96 -10.61
CA GLY A 105 -4.69 16.21 -9.92
C GLY A 105 -4.66 16.13 -8.41
N ILE A 106 -4.21 15.02 -7.84
CA ILE A 106 -4.05 14.90 -6.38
C ILE A 106 -2.88 15.77 -5.93
N ARG A 107 -3.13 16.59 -4.92
CA ARG A 107 -2.13 17.50 -4.35
C ARG A 107 -1.69 17.12 -2.95
N THR A 108 -2.54 16.41 -2.21
CA THR A 108 -2.24 16.02 -0.84
C THR A 108 -2.49 14.53 -0.65
N PHE A 109 -1.49 13.85 -0.11
CA PHE A 109 -1.53 12.41 0.16
C PHE A 109 -1.47 12.20 1.66
N TYR A 110 -2.41 11.42 2.19
CA TYR A 110 -2.50 11.11 3.62
C TYR A 110 -2.30 9.62 3.86
N LEU A 111 -1.77 9.30 5.02
CA LEU A 111 -1.73 7.93 5.51
C LEU A 111 -1.73 7.90 7.03
N GLU A 112 -2.09 6.74 7.58
CA GLU A 112 -1.90 6.43 8.98
C GLU A 112 -0.98 5.22 9.08
N VAL A 113 -0.07 5.24 10.03
CA VAL A 113 0.86 4.13 10.25
C VAL A 113 1.02 3.91 11.74
N ASN A 114 1.12 2.64 12.15
CA ASN A 114 1.42 2.30 13.53
C ASN A 114 2.75 2.95 13.92
N SER A 115 2.74 3.70 15.03
CA SER A 115 3.92 4.45 15.49
C SER A 115 5.11 3.55 15.80
N SER A 116 4.88 2.25 16.02
CA SER A 116 5.96 1.28 16.25
C SER A 116 6.55 0.72 14.95
N ASN A 117 5.92 0.97 13.80
CA ASN A 117 6.39 0.50 12.51
C ASN A 117 7.47 1.44 11.95
N THR A 118 8.68 1.34 12.50
CA THR A 118 9.77 2.26 12.17
C THR A 118 10.22 2.14 10.71
N SER A 119 10.22 0.94 10.15
CA SER A 119 10.65 0.76 8.75
C SER A 119 9.68 1.42 7.78
N ALA A 120 8.38 1.31 8.02
CA ALA A 120 7.37 1.98 7.20
C ALA A 120 7.48 3.49 7.32
N ILE A 121 7.64 4.00 8.54
CA ILE A 121 7.80 5.44 8.77
C ILE A 121 9.02 5.97 8.02
N HIS A 122 10.16 5.27 8.08
CA HIS A 122 11.35 5.66 7.33
C HIS A 122 11.09 5.69 5.83
N LEU A 123 10.37 4.70 5.31
CA LEU A 123 9.98 4.68 3.89
C LEU A 123 9.19 5.93 3.53
N TYR A 124 8.16 6.24 4.32
CA TYR A 124 7.31 7.39 4.04
C TYR A 124 8.06 8.71 4.16
N GLN A 125 8.93 8.84 5.17
CA GLN A 125 9.79 10.02 5.30
C GLN A 125 10.73 10.17 4.09
N SER A 126 11.26 9.06 3.58
CA SER A 126 12.11 9.10 2.39
C SER A 126 11.37 9.58 1.13
N LEU A 127 10.04 9.51 1.15
CA LEU A 127 9.16 9.98 0.08
C LEU A 127 8.58 11.37 0.39
N SER A 128 9.14 12.05 1.37
CA SER A 128 8.76 13.41 1.79
C SER A 128 7.42 13.51 2.50
N TYR A 129 6.93 12.42 3.09
CA TYR A 129 5.82 12.50 4.03
C TYR A 129 6.31 13.11 5.34
N GLN A 130 5.46 13.89 5.98
CA GLN A 130 5.76 14.54 7.25
C GLN A 130 4.69 14.19 8.28
N PRO A 131 5.05 14.08 9.57
CA PRO A 131 4.06 13.88 10.63
C PRO A 131 3.06 15.03 10.66
N MET A 132 1.78 14.69 10.86
CA MET A 132 0.70 15.66 10.93
C MET A 132 -0.05 15.60 12.27
N GLY A 133 -0.08 14.43 12.90
CA GLY A 133 -0.79 14.22 14.14
C GLY A 133 -0.70 12.78 14.59
N MET A 134 -1.38 12.46 15.68
CA MET A 134 -1.36 11.13 16.24
C MET A 134 -2.72 10.78 16.85
N ARG A 135 -3.20 9.56 16.60
CA ARG A 135 -4.35 8.97 17.29
C ARG A 135 -3.82 8.00 18.32
N LYS A 136 -4.00 8.33 19.60
CA LYS A 136 -3.50 7.49 20.69
C LYS A 136 -4.28 6.20 20.80
N ASN A 137 -3.57 5.10 21.09
CA ASN A 137 -4.13 3.76 21.32
C ASN A 137 -5.05 3.28 20.19
N PHE A 138 -4.81 3.72 18.96
CA PHE A 138 -5.65 3.39 17.82
C PHE A 138 -5.54 1.91 17.44
N TYR A 139 -4.31 1.38 17.41
CA TYR A 139 -4.07 0.00 17.00
C TYR A 139 -4.23 -0.94 18.21
N GLN A 140 -5.33 -1.71 18.24
CA GLN A 140 -5.62 -2.69 19.29
C GLN A 140 -5.58 -2.12 20.72
N GLY A 141 -5.83 -0.82 20.87
CA GLY A 141 -5.75 -0.14 22.16
C GLY A 141 -4.35 -0.05 22.76
N LYS A 142 -3.30 -0.39 21.98
CA LYS A 142 -1.91 -0.45 22.48
C LYS A 142 -0.96 0.52 21.80
N PHE A 143 -1.12 0.70 20.48
CA PHE A 143 -0.21 1.50 19.69
C PHE A 143 -0.91 2.70 19.10
N ASP A 144 -0.19 3.80 19.03
CA ASP A 144 -0.70 5.03 18.44
C ASP A 144 -0.64 4.93 16.90
N ALA A 145 -1.56 5.63 16.24
CA ALA A 145 -1.50 5.82 14.80
C ALA A 145 -0.84 7.16 14.51
N LEU A 146 0.28 7.13 13.82
CA LEU A 146 0.92 8.34 13.33
C LEU A 146 0.26 8.76 12.02
N LEU A 147 -0.25 9.97 11.97
CA LEU A 147 -0.83 10.56 10.77
C LEU A 147 0.29 11.26 10.00
N MET A 148 0.41 10.96 8.72
CA MET A 148 1.43 11.57 7.87
C MET A 148 0.81 12.13 6.62
N THR A 149 1.40 13.19 6.10
CA THR A 149 0.93 13.88 4.90
C THR A 149 2.10 14.23 3.98
N LYS A 150 1.81 14.20 2.68
CA LYS A 150 2.72 14.68 1.64
C LYS A 150 1.95 15.62 0.75
N LYS A 151 2.51 16.82 0.54
CA LYS A 151 1.95 17.81 -0.39
C LYS A 151 2.84 17.90 -1.63
N VAL A 152 2.22 17.95 -2.77
CA VAL A 152 2.94 18.09 -4.05
C VAL A 152 2.53 19.37 -4.78
#